data_324e6e1db85fd76f5a85aea9e320c87c
#
_entry.id   324e6e1db85fd76f5a85aea9e320c87c
#
_cell.length_a   1.000
_cell.length_b   1.000
_cell.length_c   1.000
_cell.angle_alpha   90.00
_cell.angle_beta   90.00
_cell.angle_gamma   90.00
#
_symmetry.space_group_name_H-M   'P 1'
#
loop_
_entity.id
_entity.type
_entity.pdbx_description
1 polymer ?
#
loop_
_entity_poly.entity_id
_entity_poly.type
_entity_poly.pdbx_seq_one_letter_code
_entity_poly.pdbx_strand_id
1 'polypeptide(L)' 'SIAVDPVTTMRIEDVLKELRSQMTIILVTNLVQQARRLADRTAFLLNGELVEIDSNEVIFSRSPANKMTYDYVSGIFG' A
#
# COMPACT_ATOMS: atom_id res chain seq x y z
N SER A 1 -7.07 -7.97 -12.53
CA SER A 1 -6.19 -6.81 -12.83
C SER A 1 -5.29 -7.11 -14.00
N ILE A 2 -4.97 -6.11 -14.77
CA ILE A 2 -4.04 -6.24 -15.89
C ILE A 2 -2.63 -6.34 -15.32
N ALA A 3 -1.93 -7.41 -15.65
CA ALA A 3 -0.54 -7.56 -15.24
C ALA A 3 0.32 -6.60 -16.06
N VAL A 4 1.03 -5.73 -15.38
CA VAL A 4 2.03 -4.85 -15.98
C VAL A 4 3.39 -5.51 -15.76
N ASP A 5 4.27 -5.46 -16.78
CA ASP A 5 5.58 -6.08 -16.65
C ASP A 5 6.40 -5.38 -15.55
N PRO A 6 7.36 -6.09 -14.90
CA PRO A 6 8.12 -5.55 -13.78
C PRO A 6 8.90 -4.27 -14.12
N VAL A 7 9.40 -4.14 -15.33
CA VAL A 7 10.18 -2.96 -15.73
C VAL A 7 9.30 -1.72 -15.81
N THR A 8 8.14 -1.83 -16.42
CA THR A 8 7.17 -0.73 -16.50
C THR A 8 6.68 -0.32 -15.12
N THR A 9 6.40 -1.31 -14.26
CA THR A 9 5.99 -1.05 -12.88
C THR A 9 7.06 -0.27 -12.12
N MET A 10 8.32 -0.64 -12.24
CA MET A 10 9.42 0.07 -11.59
C MET A 10 9.55 1.52 -12.07
N ARG A 11 9.35 1.75 -13.36
CA ARG A 11 9.39 3.11 -13.92
C ARG A 11 8.27 3.99 -13.37
N ILE A 12 7.07 3.44 -13.26
CA ILE A 12 5.93 4.15 -12.67
C ILE A 12 6.23 4.49 -11.21
N GLU A 13 6.75 3.54 -10.46
CA GLU A 13 7.09 3.76 -9.04
C GLU A 13 8.18 4.83 -8.90
N ASP A 14 9.17 4.85 -9.77
CA ASP A 14 10.23 5.86 -9.75
C ASP A 14 9.67 7.25 -10.00
N VAL A 15 8.76 7.40 -10.95
CA VAL A 15 8.08 8.67 -11.22
C VAL A 15 7.29 9.15 -10.00
N LEU A 16 6.56 8.25 -9.35
CA LEU A 16 5.80 8.57 -8.15
C LEU A 16 6.71 9.02 -7.02
N LYS A 17 7.85 8.37 -6.84
CA LYS A 17 8.84 8.77 -5.82
C LYS A 17 9.40 10.17 -6.07
N GLU A 18 9.61 10.54 -7.31
CA GLU A 18 10.06 11.89 -7.64
C GLU A 18 8.99 12.95 -7.38
N LEU A 19 7.73 12.64 -7.71
CA LEU A 19 6.63 13.59 -7.60
C LEU A 19 6.17 13.80 -6.15
N ARG A 20 6.42 12.85 -5.26
CA ARG A 20 5.92 12.93 -3.88
C ARG A 20 6.42 14.13 -3.10
N SER A 21 7.57 14.68 -3.46
CA SER A 21 8.11 15.87 -2.82
C SER A 21 7.41 17.15 -3.28
N GLN A 22 6.65 17.09 -4.36
CA GLN A 22 6.02 18.25 -4.99
C GLN A 22 4.51 18.24 -4.85
N MET A 23 3.91 17.11 -4.59
CA MET A 23 2.45 17.00 -4.54
C MET A 23 2.02 15.84 -3.66
N THR A 24 0.75 15.89 -3.21
CA THR A 24 0.11 14.78 -2.55
C THR A 24 -0.36 13.78 -3.61
N ILE A 25 -0.05 12.51 -3.39
CA ILE A 25 -0.41 11.44 -4.33
C ILE A 25 -1.27 10.43 -3.61
N ILE A 26 -2.40 10.09 -4.21
CA ILE A 26 -3.27 9.01 -3.73
C ILE A 26 -3.17 7.85 -4.71
N LEU A 27 -2.68 6.71 -4.22
CA LEU A 27 -2.53 5.51 -5.02
C LEU A 27 -3.48 4.43 -4.50
N VAL A 28 -4.26 3.86 -5.39
CA VAL A 28 -5.10 2.70 -5.08
C VAL A 28 -4.47 1.47 -5.71
N THR A 29 -4.20 0.45 -4.90
CA THR A 29 -3.56 -0.76 -5.37
C THR A 29 -3.98 -1.96 -4.52
N ASN A 30 -3.98 -3.13 -5.12
CA ASN A 30 -4.13 -4.38 -4.39
C ASN A 30 -2.77 -5.06 -4.13
N LEU A 31 -1.68 -4.38 -4.49
CA LEU A 31 -0.34 -4.90 -4.32
C LEU A 31 0.23 -4.38 -2.99
N VAL A 32 0.20 -5.22 -1.97
CA VAL A 32 0.66 -4.87 -0.62
C VAL A 32 2.09 -4.33 -0.63
N GLN A 33 2.98 -4.98 -1.36
CA GLN A 33 4.39 -4.57 -1.40
C GLN A 33 4.59 -3.21 -2.08
N GLN A 34 3.73 -2.87 -3.04
CA GLN A 34 3.78 -1.54 -3.68
C GLN A 34 3.39 -0.44 -2.68
N ALA A 35 2.30 -0.65 -1.93
CA ALA A 35 1.90 0.29 -0.89
C ALA A 35 3.01 0.44 0.16
N ARG A 36 3.62 -0.67 0.56
CA ARG A 36 4.70 -0.65 1.55
C ARG A 36 5.90 0.17 1.10
N ARG A 37 6.29 0.05 -0.19
CA ARG A 37 7.45 0.76 -0.71
C ARG A 37 7.20 2.25 -0.93
N LEU A 38 5.99 2.62 -1.36
CA LEU A 38 5.73 3.96 -1.89
C LEU A 38 5.04 4.90 -0.92
N ALA A 39 4.17 4.39 -0.08
CA ALA A 39 3.27 5.24 0.69
C ALA A 39 3.90 5.70 2.01
N ASP A 40 3.53 6.90 2.44
CA ASP A 40 3.82 7.39 3.78
C ASP A 40 2.74 6.93 4.76
N ARG A 41 1.50 6.87 4.26
CA ARG A 41 0.34 6.39 5.00
C ARG A 41 -0.44 5.42 4.11
N THR A 42 -1.04 4.43 4.73
CA THR A 42 -1.83 3.43 4.01
C THR A 42 -3.18 3.25 4.68
N ALA A 43 -4.22 3.22 3.84
CA ALA A 43 -5.57 2.86 4.26
C ALA A 43 -5.87 1.46 3.76
N PHE A 44 -6.27 0.58 4.66
CA PHE A 44 -6.71 -0.77 4.30
C PHE A 44 -8.23 -0.80 4.18
N LEU A 45 -8.70 -1.14 2.99
CA LEU A 45 -10.13 -1.24 2.68
C LEU A 45 -10.49 -2.70 2.41
N LEU A 46 -11.61 -3.15 2.96
CA LEU A 46 -12.11 -4.49 2.74
C LEU A 46 -13.63 -4.44 2.59
N ASN A 47 -14.13 -5.01 1.50
CA ASN A 47 -15.57 -5.04 1.20
C ASN A 47 -16.23 -3.65 1.27
N GLY A 48 -15.54 -2.63 0.76
CA GLY A 48 -16.04 -1.27 0.74
C GLY A 48 -15.97 -0.54 2.07
N GLU A 49 -15.38 -1.13 3.09
CA GLU A 49 -15.24 -0.52 4.41
C GLU A 49 -13.78 -0.18 4.71
N LEU A 50 -13.56 0.95 5.35
CA LEU A 50 -12.25 1.32 5.86
C LEU A 50 -11.99 0.53 7.15
N VAL A 51 -11.02 -0.38 7.08
CA VAL A 51 -10.63 -1.20 8.24
C VAL A 51 -9.68 -0.43 9.14
N GLU A 52 -8.66 0.16 8.52
CA GLU A 52 -7.63 0.90 9.26
C GLU A 52 -6.94 1.89 8.35
N ILE A 53 -6.53 3.02 8.89
CA ILE A 53 -5.65 3.98 8.22
C ILE A 53 -4.62 4.47 9.22
N ASP A 54 -3.34 4.42 8.85
CA ASP A 54 -2.27 4.89 9.69
C ASP A 54 -0.98 5.05 8.88
N SER A 55 0.10 5.47 9.55
CA SER A 55 1.42 5.49 8.95
C SER A 55 1.82 4.10 8.48
N ASN A 56 2.70 4.05 7.48
CA ASN A 56 3.20 2.76 7.00
C ASN A 56 3.95 1.99 8.09
N GLU A 57 4.60 2.69 9.01
CA GLU A 57 5.25 2.02 10.13
C GLU A 57 4.27 1.18 10.96
N VAL A 58 3.07 1.71 11.22
CA VAL A 58 2.04 1.01 11.97
C VAL A 58 1.38 -0.08 11.15
N ILE A 59 0.95 0.25 9.91
CA ILE A 59 0.21 -0.69 9.05
C ILE A 59 1.02 -1.94 8.74
N PHE A 60 2.31 -1.78 8.48
CA PHE A 60 3.20 -2.90 8.11
C PHE A 60 4.02 -3.42 9.28
N SER A 61 3.70 -3.00 10.50
CA SER A 61 4.31 -3.52 11.70
C SER A 61 3.73 -4.88 12.08
N ARG A 62 4.30 -5.51 13.09
CA ARG A 62 3.74 -6.74 13.67
C ARG A 62 2.53 -6.49 14.55
N SER A 63 2.22 -5.23 14.84
CA SER A 63 1.15 -4.83 15.78
C SER A 63 0.33 -3.66 15.24
N PRO A 64 -0.28 -3.78 14.03
CA PRO A 64 -1.26 -2.78 13.61
C PRO A 64 -2.46 -2.83 14.55
N ALA A 65 -3.25 -1.75 14.57
CA ALA A 65 -4.39 -1.64 15.48
C ALA A 65 -5.47 -2.69 15.20
N ASN A 66 -5.56 -3.18 13.96
CA ASN A 66 -6.57 -4.15 13.57
C ASN A 66 -5.93 -5.46 13.12
N LYS A 67 -6.40 -6.56 13.69
CA LYS A 67 -5.90 -7.90 13.32
C LYS A 67 -6.12 -8.21 11.83
N MET A 68 -7.21 -7.73 11.24
CA MET A 68 -7.48 -7.94 9.82
C MET A 68 -6.41 -7.30 8.96
N THR A 69 -5.90 -6.12 9.34
CA THR A 69 -4.78 -5.48 8.67
C THR A 69 -3.54 -6.36 8.74
N TYR A 70 -3.21 -6.85 9.91
CA TYR A 70 -2.07 -7.75 10.09
C TYR A 70 -2.19 -8.99 9.21
N ASP A 71 -3.35 -9.63 9.22
CA ASP A 71 -3.59 -10.84 8.42
C ASP A 71 -3.44 -10.57 6.93
N TYR A 72 -3.95 -9.44 6.46
CA TYR A 72 -3.85 -9.07 5.05
C TYR A 72 -2.40 -8.79 4.63
N VAL A 73 -1.69 -7.94 5.37
CA VAL A 73 -0.31 -7.58 5.02
C VAL A 73 0.67 -8.73 5.20
N SER A 74 0.32 -9.71 6.02
CA SER A 74 1.10 -10.93 6.22
C SER A 74 0.81 -12.01 5.17
N GLY A 75 -0.12 -11.74 4.24
CA GLY A 75 -0.46 -12.67 3.17
C GLY A 75 -1.40 -13.80 3.56
N ILE A 76 -2.06 -13.72 4.72
CA ILE A 76 -2.98 -14.77 5.18
C ILE A 76 -4.21 -14.86 4.27
N PHE A 77 -4.63 -13.77 3.69
CA PHE A 77 -5.76 -13.75 2.76
C PHE A 77 -5.36 -14.02 1.31
N GLY A 78 -4.15 -14.33 1.04
CA GLY A 78 -3.70 -14.62 -0.32
C GLY A 78 -2.43 -13.99 -0.72
#